data_421c95a3285a640c23b8a31f03211ce1
#
_entry.id   421c95a3285a640c23b8a31f03211ce1
#
_cell.length_a   1.000
_cell.length_b   1.000
_cell.length_c   1.000
_cell.angle_alpha   90.00
_cell.angle_beta   90.00
_cell.angle_gamma   90.00
#
_symmetry.space_group_name_H-M   'P 1'
#
loop_
_entity.id
_entity.type
_entity.pdbx_description
1 polymer ?
#
loop_
_entity_poly.entity_id
_entity_poly.type
_entity_poly.pdbx_seq_one_letter_code
_entity_poly.pdbx_strand_id
1 'polypeptide(L)'
;MFIFPSIIALIVGFIGLRFGSDSPESYGLGKAEELFGEEISEEDKETEENEMTKWQIFVEYVLKNKVIWLLCFSNIFLYVVRIGIDQWSTVYAFQELKLSKEVAIQGFTLFEVGALVGTLLWGWLSDLANGRRALVACVALALIIATLGVYQHASNQYVYLASLFALGFLVFGPQLLIGVAAVGFVPKKAIGAADGIKGTFAYLIGDSFAKL
;
A
#
# COMPACT_ATOMS: atom_id res chain seq x y z
N MET A 1 -2.47 13.40 -24.48
CA MET A 1 -1.58 12.93 -23.41
C MET A 1 -2.02 11.58 -22.82
N PHE A 2 -3.33 11.30 -22.68
CA PHE A 2 -3.85 10.06 -22.08
C PHE A 2 -3.99 8.86 -23.03
N ILE A 3 -3.96 9.08 -24.34
CA ILE A 3 -4.19 8.01 -25.35
C ILE A 3 -3.11 6.92 -25.28
N PHE A 4 -1.84 7.30 -25.19
CA PHE A 4 -0.75 6.34 -25.16
C PHE A 4 -0.77 5.40 -23.92
N PRO A 5 -0.91 5.90 -22.69
CA PRO A 5 -1.09 5.05 -21.51
C PRO A 5 -2.32 4.15 -21.61
N SER A 6 -3.45 4.66 -22.17
CA SER A 6 -4.67 3.88 -22.31
C SER A 6 -4.51 2.72 -23.28
N ILE A 7 -3.79 2.91 -24.39
CA ILE A 7 -3.49 1.84 -25.35
C ILE A 7 -2.63 0.77 -24.68
N ILE A 8 -1.58 1.17 -23.92
CA ILE A 8 -0.73 0.22 -23.20
C ILE A 8 -1.58 -0.59 -22.19
N ALA A 9 -2.44 0.09 -21.41
CA ALA A 9 -3.30 -0.58 -20.45
C ALA A 9 -4.24 -1.60 -21.12
N LEU A 10 -4.82 -1.25 -22.27
CA LEU A 10 -5.66 -2.17 -23.05
C LEU A 10 -4.88 -3.38 -23.56
N ILE A 11 -3.67 -3.17 -24.07
CA ILE A 11 -2.81 -4.27 -24.56
C ILE A 11 -2.44 -5.21 -23.40
N VAL A 12 -1.98 -4.64 -22.26
CA VAL A 12 -1.62 -5.45 -21.07
C VAL A 12 -2.85 -6.16 -20.52
N GLY A 13 -4.01 -5.49 -20.46
CA GLY A 13 -5.27 -6.10 -20.06
C GLY A 13 -5.69 -7.26 -20.96
N PHE A 14 -5.56 -7.10 -22.29
CA PHE A 14 -5.86 -8.16 -23.25
C PHE A 14 -4.90 -9.35 -23.13
N ILE A 15 -3.60 -9.09 -22.94
CA ILE A 15 -2.60 -10.13 -22.66
C ILE A 15 -2.95 -10.87 -21.36
N GLY A 16 -3.32 -10.15 -20.30
CA GLY A 16 -3.76 -10.74 -19.03
C GLY A 16 -4.98 -11.64 -19.19
N LEU A 17 -5.99 -11.19 -19.93
CA LEU A 17 -7.20 -11.98 -20.22
C LEU A 17 -6.90 -13.23 -21.06
N ARG A 18 -5.92 -13.15 -21.96
CA ARG A 18 -5.62 -14.27 -22.91
C ARG A 18 -4.67 -15.30 -22.30
N PHE A 19 -3.75 -14.87 -21.47
CA PHE A 19 -2.69 -15.71 -20.92
C PHE A 19 -2.72 -15.83 -19.41
N GLY A 20 -3.47 -14.95 -18.72
CA GLY A 20 -3.63 -15.02 -17.27
C GLY A 20 -4.52 -16.18 -16.85
N SER A 21 -4.21 -16.73 -15.70
CA SER A 21 -5.01 -17.77 -15.06
C SER A 21 -5.15 -17.46 -13.57
N ASP A 22 -6.29 -17.84 -13.01
CA ASP A 22 -6.64 -17.51 -11.62
C ASP A 22 -5.93 -18.43 -10.62
N SER A 23 -5.45 -19.60 -11.06
CA SER A 23 -4.80 -20.55 -10.16
C SER A 23 -3.82 -21.46 -10.88
N PRO A 24 -2.81 -22.00 -10.15
CA PRO A 24 -1.85 -22.97 -10.70
C PRO A 24 -2.50 -24.23 -11.27
N GLU A 25 -3.61 -24.68 -10.66
CA GLU A 25 -4.34 -25.88 -11.08
C GLU A 25 -4.87 -25.77 -12.51
N SER A 26 -5.24 -24.56 -12.94
CA SER A 26 -5.73 -24.34 -14.31
C SER A 26 -4.65 -24.55 -15.39
N TYR A 27 -3.38 -24.58 -15.00
CA TYR A 27 -2.25 -24.99 -15.83
C TYR A 27 -1.83 -26.46 -15.63
N GLY A 28 -2.64 -27.24 -14.88
CA GLY A 28 -2.31 -28.64 -14.56
C GLY A 28 -1.22 -28.79 -13.50
N LEU A 29 -0.88 -27.73 -12.81
CA LEU A 29 0.02 -27.76 -11.64
C LEU A 29 -0.77 -28.17 -10.39
N GLY A 30 -0.09 -28.72 -9.38
CA GLY A 30 -0.70 -29.00 -8.07
C GLY A 30 -1.17 -27.74 -7.36
N LYS A 31 -1.89 -27.91 -6.24
CA LYS A 31 -2.28 -26.77 -5.41
C LYS A 31 -1.07 -25.98 -4.96
N ALA A 32 -1.22 -24.67 -4.79
CA ALA A 32 -0.12 -23.79 -4.39
C ALA A 32 0.53 -24.25 -3.07
N GLU A 33 -0.27 -24.74 -2.13
CA GLU A 33 0.19 -25.29 -0.85
C GLU A 33 1.12 -26.49 -1.03
N GLU A 34 0.80 -27.38 -1.96
CA GLU A 34 1.63 -28.55 -2.28
C GLU A 34 2.95 -28.17 -2.99
N LEU A 35 2.86 -27.16 -3.88
CA LEU A 35 4.02 -26.69 -4.66
C LEU A 35 5.04 -25.94 -3.80
N PHE A 36 4.57 -25.15 -2.84
CA PHE A 36 5.42 -24.31 -2.01
C PHE A 36 5.64 -24.85 -0.60
N GLY A 37 5.02 -26.00 -0.25
CA GLY A 37 5.13 -26.61 1.07
C GLY A 37 4.52 -25.74 2.18
N GLU A 38 3.50 -24.92 1.85
CA GLU A 38 2.82 -24.07 2.81
C GLU A 38 1.79 -24.89 3.60
N GLU A 39 1.78 -24.73 4.93
CA GLU A 39 0.72 -25.29 5.76
C GLU A 39 -0.59 -24.50 5.50
N ILE A 40 -1.69 -25.25 5.32
CA ILE A 40 -3.02 -24.65 5.19
C ILE A 40 -3.39 -24.04 6.53
N SER A 41 -3.75 -22.75 6.54
CA SER A 41 -4.16 -22.06 7.77
C SER A 41 -5.42 -22.70 8.37
N GLU A 42 -5.59 -22.55 9.69
CA GLU A 42 -6.79 -23.08 10.36
C GLU A 42 -8.06 -22.43 9.83
N GLU A 43 -7.99 -21.12 9.52
CA GLU A 43 -9.10 -20.37 8.93
C GLU A 43 -9.48 -20.89 7.52
N ASP A 44 -8.48 -21.29 6.72
CA ASP A 44 -8.77 -21.88 5.40
C ASP A 44 -9.42 -23.25 5.53
N LYS A 45 -8.96 -24.11 6.46
CA LYS A 45 -9.58 -25.40 6.76
C LYS A 45 -11.01 -25.23 7.22
N GLU A 46 -11.26 -24.30 8.15
CA GLU A 46 -12.60 -24.03 8.67
C GLU A 46 -13.58 -23.57 7.57
N THR A 47 -13.11 -22.71 6.64
CA THR A 47 -13.95 -22.28 5.52
C THR A 47 -14.24 -23.36 4.50
N GLU A 48 -13.36 -24.36 4.35
CA GLU A 48 -13.58 -25.52 3.49
C GLU A 48 -14.49 -26.54 4.15
N GLU A 49 -14.26 -26.90 5.41
CA GLU A 49 -15.05 -27.88 6.17
C GLU A 49 -16.51 -27.43 6.34
N ASN A 50 -16.75 -26.14 6.57
CA ASN A 50 -18.10 -25.59 6.76
C ASN A 50 -18.80 -25.19 5.45
N GLU A 51 -18.23 -25.44 4.29
CA GLU A 51 -18.77 -25.04 2.96
C GLU A 51 -19.28 -23.59 2.93
N MET A 52 -18.55 -22.66 3.55
CA MET A 52 -18.99 -21.28 3.71
C MET A 52 -19.11 -20.55 2.36
N THR A 53 -20.21 -19.83 2.19
CA THR A 53 -20.38 -18.98 1.02
C THR A 53 -19.45 -17.77 1.07
N LYS A 54 -19.10 -17.20 -0.08
CA LYS A 54 -18.25 -15.98 -0.17
C LYS A 54 -18.76 -14.84 0.72
N TRP A 55 -20.08 -14.69 0.84
CA TRP A 55 -20.70 -13.68 1.69
C TRP A 55 -20.50 -13.96 3.19
N GLN A 56 -20.65 -15.20 3.60
CA GLN A 56 -20.40 -15.61 4.99
C GLN A 56 -18.94 -15.37 5.38
N ILE A 57 -18.00 -15.78 4.51
CA ILE A 57 -16.57 -15.54 4.71
C ILE A 57 -16.28 -14.02 4.83
N PHE A 58 -16.87 -13.21 3.97
CA PHE A 58 -16.72 -11.77 4.02
C PHE A 58 -17.23 -11.17 5.34
N VAL A 59 -18.41 -11.55 5.78
CA VAL A 59 -19.00 -11.03 7.02
C VAL A 59 -18.20 -11.48 8.23
N GLU A 60 -17.84 -12.77 8.32
CA GLU A 60 -17.20 -13.35 9.50
C GLU A 60 -15.74 -12.90 9.63
N TYR A 61 -14.95 -13.03 8.57
CA TYR A 61 -13.51 -12.80 8.63
C TYR A 61 -13.09 -11.37 8.29
N VAL A 62 -13.94 -10.59 7.64
CA VAL A 62 -13.60 -9.19 7.29
C VAL A 62 -14.41 -8.21 8.13
N LEU A 63 -15.75 -8.23 8.06
CA LEU A 63 -16.58 -7.23 8.75
C LEU A 63 -16.56 -7.38 10.27
N LYS A 64 -16.54 -8.59 10.81
CA LYS A 64 -16.48 -8.83 12.26
C LYS A 64 -15.06 -8.79 12.83
N ASN A 65 -14.05 -8.85 11.99
CA ASN A 65 -12.65 -8.90 12.42
C ASN A 65 -12.15 -7.53 12.88
N LYS A 66 -11.96 -7.38 14.19
CA LYS A 66 -11.47 -6.12 14.79
C LYS A 66 -10.08 -5.73 14.31
N VAL A 67 -9.22 -6.71 13.98
CA VAL A 67 -7.87 -6.45 13.50
C VAL A 67 -7.92 -5.79 12.11
N ILE A 68 -8.80 -6.28 11.23
CA ILE A 68 -8.99 -5.66 9.90
C ILE A 68 -9.44 -4.21 10.03
N TRP A 69 -10.37 -3.89 10.94
CA TRP A 69 -10.79 -2.51 11.18
C TRP A 69 -9.67 -1.63 11.74
N LEU A 70 -8.83 -2.17 12.63
CA LEU A 70 -7.66 -1.44 13.14
C LEU A 70 -6.67 -1.13 12.00
N LEU A 71 -6.42 -2.11 11.12
CA LEU A 71 -5.57 -1.91 9.95
C LEU A 71 -6.18 -0.92 8.94
N CYS A 72 -7.51 -0.95 8.73
CA CYS A 72 -8.22 0.05 7.93
C CYS A 72 -8.02 1.47 8.50
N PHE A 73 -8.21 1.63 9.81
CA PHE A 73 -8.05 2.92 10.49
C PHE A 73 -6.61 3.44 10.36
N SER A 74 -5.62 2.59 10.62
CA SER A 74 -4.21 2.95 10.44
C SER A 74 -3.90 3.36 9.00
N ASN A 75 -4.45 2.64 8.03
CA ASN A 75 -4.26 2.91 6.61
C ASN A 75 -4.86 4.26 6.18
N ILE A 76 -5.99 4.68 6.76
CA ILE A 76 -6.61 6.00 6.49
C ILE A 76 -5.60 7.13 6.79
N PHE A 77 -4.95 7.12 7.95
CA PHE A 77 -3.98 8.16 8.30
C PHE A 77 -2.76 8.18 7.38
N LEU A 78 -2.26 7.01 6.98
CA LEU A 78 -1.19 6.92 5.98
C LEU A 78 -1.62 7.53 4.64
N TYR A 79 -2.85 7.27 4.22
CA TYR A 79 -3.38 7.84 2.98
C TYR A 79 -3.58 9.36 3.06
N VAL A 80 -4.00 9.89 4.21
CA VAL A 80 -4.06 11.35 4.41
C VAL A 80 -2.68 11.98 4.19
N VAL A 81 -1.63 11.42 4.79
CA VAL A 81 -0.26 11.92 4.61
C VAL A 81 0.20 11.76 3.16
N ARG A 82 0.02 10.57 2.58
CA ARG A 82 0.41 10.27 1.21
C ARG A 82 -0.24 11.21 0.21
N ILE A 83 -1.57 11.28 0.22
CA ILE A 83 -2.34 12.08 -0.73
C ILE A 83 -2.11 13.58 -0.49
N GLY A 84 -1.96 13.99 0.78
CA GLY A 84 -1.60 15.37 1.12
C GLY A 84 -0.26 15.78 0.48
N ILE A 85 0.77 14.96 0.60
CA ILE A 85 2.07 15.23 -0.05
C ILE A 85 1.91 15.23 -1.58
N ASP A 86 1.23 14.22 -2.12
CA ASP A 86 1.02 14.02 -3.56
C ASP A 86 0.38 15.26 -4.22
N GLN A 87 -0.66 15.81 -3.58
CA GLN A 87 -1.44 16.93 -4.13
C GLN A 87 -0.84 18.30 -3.79
N TRP A 88 -0.30 18.47 -2.59
CA TRP A 88 0.08 19.79 -2.09
C TRP A 88 1.58 20.09 -2.13
N SER A 89 2.46 19.09 -2.28
CA SER A 89 3.91 19.33 -2.26
C SER A 89 4.36 20.29 -3.34
N THR A 90 3.84 20.16 -4.57
CA THR A 90 4.18 21.04 -5.68
C THR A 90 3.68 22.46 -5.46
N VAL A 91 2.46 22.61 -4.92
CA VAL A 91 1.85 23.92 -4.60
C VAL A 91 2.63 24.59 -3.48
N TYR A 92 2.97 23.86 -2.43
CA TYR A 92 3.78 24.33 -1.30
C TYR A 92 5.16 24.82 -1.76
N ALA A 93 5.84 24.05 -2.58
CA ALA A 93 7.14 24.46 -3.15
C ALA A 93 7.07 25.77 -3.90
N PHE A 94 6.04 25.93 -4.73
CA PHE A 94 5.87 27.10 -5.56
C PHE A 94 5.38 28.33 -4.80
N GLN A 95 4.38 28.17 -3.94
CA GLN A 95 3.73 29.29 -3.25
C GLN A 95 4.49 29.74 -2.00
N GLU A 96 4.93 28.79 -1.15
CA GLU A 96 5.56 29.10 0.13
C GLU A 96 7.08 29.19 0.01
N LEU A 97 7.73 28.19 -0.57
CA LEU A 97 9.18 28.14 -0.69
C LEU A 97 9.72 29.00 -1.86
N LYS A 98 8.84 29.52 -2.73
CA LYS A 98 9.21 30.31 -3.92
C LYS A 98 10.22 29.59 -4.83
N LEU A 99 10.19 28.26 -4.86
CA LEU A 99 11.05 27.47 -5.73
C LEU A 99 10.54 27.48 -7.17
N SER A 100 11.42 27.18 -8.12
CA SER A 100 11.04 27.11 -9.53
C SER A 100 10.09 25.92 -9.77
N LYS A 101 9.31 26.01 -10.83
CA LYS A 101 8.37 24.96 -11.22
C LYS A 101 9.09 23.63 -11.50
N GLU A 102 10.29 23.71 -12.07
CA GLU A 102 11.14 22.56 -12.37
C GLU A 102 11.53 21.82 -11.09
N VAL A 103 11.96 22.54 -10.05
CA VAL A 103 12.30 21.95 -8.74
C VAL A 103 11.09 21.34 -8.07
N ALA A 104 9.93 21.97 -8.16
CA ALA A 104 8.69 21.44 -7.61
C ALA A 104 8.30 20.08 -8.26
N ILE A 105 8.42 19.98 -9.60
CA ILE A 105 8.17 18.74 -10.34
C ILE A 105 9.22 17.68 -10.01
N GLN A 106 10.50 18.05 -9.90
CA GLN A 106 11.56 17.12 -9.47
C GLN A 106 11.30 16.56 -8.08
N GLY A 107 10.79 17.38 -7.15
CA GLY A 107 10.40 16.94 -5.82
C GLY A 107 9.35 15.83 -5.84
N PHE A 108 8.32 16.00 -6.65
CA PHE A 108 7.30 14.98 -6.86
C PHE A 108 7.90 13.69 -7.47
N THR A 109 8.75 13.82 -8.48
CA THR A 109 9.44 12.68 -9.07
C THR A 109 10.30 11.94 -8.05
N LEU A 110 11.02 12.66 -7.18
CA LEU A 110 11.83 12.05 -6.13
C LEU A 110 10.97 11.36 -5.06
N PHE A 111 9.79 11.89 -4.75
CA PHE A 111 8.82 11.22 -3.88
C PHE A 111 8.43 9.85 -4.45
N GLU A 112 8.10 9.76 -5.74
CA GLU A 112 7.74 8.50 -6.40
C GLU A 112 8.94 7.53 -6.49
N VAL A 113 10.14 8.03 -6.76
CA VAL A 113 11.36 7.20 -6.73
C VAL A 113 11.62 6.68 -5.31
N GLY A 114 11.47 7.53 -4.30
CA GLY A 114 11.54 7.14 -2.90
C GLY A 114 10.53 6.06 -2.54
N ALA A 115 9.30 6.19 -3.04
CA ALA A 115 8.23 5.20 -2.87
C ALA A 115 8.60 3.83 -3.44
N LEU A 116 9.13 3.79 -4.66
CA LEU A 116 9.58 2.56 -5.30
C LEU A 116 10.69 1.86 -4.49
N VAL A 117 11.73 2.61 -4.13
CA VAL A 117 12.85 2.09 -3.33
C VAL A 117 12.37 1.66 -1.94
N GLY A 118 11.51 2.46 -1.31
CA GLY A 118 10.93 2.17 0.00
C GLY A 118 10.12 0.89 0.00
N THR A 119 9.24 0.70 -0.97
CA THR A 119 8.42 -0.51 -1.07
C THR A 119 9.27 -1.79 -1.06
N LEU A 120 10.37 -1.80 -1.81
CA LEU A 120 11.27 -2.95 -1.88
C LEU A 120 12.05 -3.16 -0.58
N LEU A 121 12.64 -2.09 -0.03
CA LEU A 121 13.50 -2.20 1.14
C LEU A 121 12.74 -2.45 2.43
N TRP A 122 11.56 -1.88 2.64
CA TRP A 122 10.76 -2.11 3.85
C TRP A 122 10.22 -3.54 3.91
N GLY A 123 9.89 -4.17 2.76
CA GLY A 123 9.58 -5.58 2.70
C GLY A 123 10.75 -6.43 3.23
N TRP A 124 11.95 -6.22 2.66
CA TRP A 124 13.16 -6.91 3.08
C TRP A 124 13.54 -6.64 4.56
N LEU A 125 13.44 -5.39 5.03
CA LEU A 125 13.66 -5.04 6.43
C LEU A 125 12.68 -5.75 7.38
N SER A 126 11.43 -5.91 6.97
CA SER A 126 10.43 -6.65 7.74
C SER A 126 10.80 -8.13 7.88
N ASP A 127 11.30 -8.73 6.81
CA ASP A 127 11.75 -10.12 6.83
C ASP A 127 12.98 -10.31 7.73
N LEU A 128 13.95 -9.37 7.68
CA LEU A 128 15.08 -9.34 8.60
C LEU A 128 14.67 -9.17 10.07
N ALA A 129 13.57 -8.48 10.33
CA ALA A 129 13.01 -8.31 11.67
C ALA A 129 12.19 -9.54 12.14
N ASN A 130 12.41 -10.71 11.56
CA ASN A 130 11.67 -11.95 11.84
C ASN A 130 10.14 -11.79 11.65
N GLY A 131 9.72 -11.07 10.63
CA GLY A 131 8.32 -10.84 10.31
C GLY A 131 7.58 -9.92 11.29
N ARG A 132 8.27 -9.16 12.14
CA ARG A 132 7.66 -8.20 13.06
C ARG A 132 7.15 -6.94 12.35
N ARG A 133 6.22 -7.12 11.43
CA ARG A 133 5.68 -6.10 10.52
C ARG A 133 5.17 -4.86 11.25
N ALA A 134 4.47 -5.05 12.37
CA ALA A 134 3.93 -3.97 13.16
C ALA A 134 5.03 -3.07 13.77
N LEU A 135 6.11 -3.66 14.30
CA LEU A 135 7.24 -2.91 14.86
C LEU A 135 7.93 -2.08 13.78
N VAL A 136 8.21 -2.70 12.63
CA VAL A 136 8.86 -2.03 11.49
C VAL A 136 7.99 -0.89 10.96
N ALA A 137 6.66 -1.09 10.88
CA ALA A 137 5.72 -0.05 10.51
C ALA A 137 5.70 1.11 11.52
N CYS A 138 5.73 0.83 12.83
CA CYS A 138 5.81 1.87 13.87
C CYS A 138 7.10 2.71 13.77
N VAL A 139 8.24 2.08 13.52
CA VAL A 139 9.51 2.79 13.30
C VAL A 139 9.41 3.72 12.09
N ALA A 140 8.88 3.23 10.97
CA ALA A 140 8.69 4.04 9.78
C ALA A 140 7.73 5.21 10.03
N LEU A 141 6.63 5.01 10.76
CA LEU A 141 5.69 6.07 11.14
C LEU A 141 6.36 7.16 12.00
N ALA A 142 7.20 6.77 12.97
CA ALA A 142 7.95 7.73 13.77
C ALA A 142 8.91 8.56 12.89
N LEU A 143 9.58 7.92 11.94
CA LEU A 143 10.46 8.61 11.00
C LEU A 143 9.69 9.53 10.03
N ILE A 144 8.47 9.18 9.63
CA ILE A 144 7.59 10.06 8.84
C ILE A 144 7.34 11.37 9.59
N ILE A 145 6.99 11.30 10.88
CA ILE A 145 6.74 12.50 11.70
C ILE A 145 7.97 13.39 11.76
N ALA A 146 9.15 12.82 11.99
CA ALA A 146 10.40 13.56 12.02
C ALA A 146 10.70 14.21 10.64
N THR A 147 10.50 13.45 9.55
CA THR A 147 10.76 13.93 8.19
C THR A 147 9.76 15.01 7.76
N LEU A 148 8.49 14.91 8.16
CA LEU A 148 7.51 15.99 7.97
C LEU A 148 7.93 17.27 8.66
N GLY A 149 8.50 17.19 9.88
CA GLY A 149 9.09 18.35 10.55
C GLY A 149 10.21 18.98 9.73
N VAL A 150 11.12 18.18 9.17
CA VAL A 150 12.18 18.69 8.29
C VAL A 150 11.60 19.31 7.02
N TYR A 151 10.61 18.66 6.42
CA TYR A 151 9.94 19.16 5.21
C TYR A 151 9.28 20.53 5.42
N GLN A 152 8.57 20.71 6.55
CA GLN A 152 7.92 22.00 6.88
C GLN A 152 8.93 23.14 7.13
N HIS A 153 10.14 22.83 7.57
CA HIS A 153 11.20 23.81 7.82
C HIS A 153 12.24 23.85 6.69
N ALA A 154 11.92 23.31 5.52
CA ALA A 154 12.83 23.33 4.39
C ALA A 154 13.13 24.76 3.94
N SER A 155 14.39 25.20 4.09
CA SER A 155 14.84 26.56 3.76
C SER A 155 15.45 26.66 2.36
N ASN A 156 15.74 25.53 1.72
CA ASN A 156 16.37 25.47 0.42
C ASN A 156 15.89 24.26 -0.39
N GLN A 157 16.14 24.31 -1.70
CA GLN A 157 15.71 23.27 -2.64
C GLN A 157 16.25 21.87 -2.30
N TYR A 158 17.46 21.75 -1.76
CA TYR A 158 18.08 20.45 -1.50
C TYR A 158 17.39 19.75 -0.30
N VAL A 159 17.07 20.49 0.75
CA VAL A 159 16.33 19.96 1.90
C VAL A 159 14.91 19.57 1.48
N TYR A 160 14.25 20.38 0.65
CA TYR A 160 12.95 20.07 0.08
C TYR A 160 12.98 18.76 -0.73
N LEU A 161 13.92 18.61 -1.66
CA LEU A 161 14.05 17.43 -2.52
C LEU A 161 14.39 16.17 -1.70
N ALA A 162 15.34 16.29 -0.76
CA ALA A 162 15.74 15.18 0.09
C ALA A 162 14.60 14.73 1.01
N SER A 163 13.83 15.67 1.58
CA SER A 163 12.71 15.35 2.44
C SER A 163 11.57 14.66 1.68
N LEU A 164 11.29 15.04 0.43
CA LEU A 164 10.30 14.38 -0.40
C LEU A 164 10.72 12.95 -0.77
N PHE A 165 11.97 12.74 -1.14
CA PHE A 165 12.49 11.40 -1.36
C PHE A 165 12.34 10.53 -0.09
N ALA A 166 12.74 11.06 1.07
CA ALA A 166 12.61 10.36 2.33
C ALA A 166 11.15 10.09 2.72
N LEU A 167 10.24 11.04 2.48
CA LEU A 167 8.81 10.83 2.72
C LEU A 167 8.23 9.74 1.81
N GLY A 168 8.56 9.74 0.52
CA GLY A 168 8.17 8.65 -0.38
C GLY A 168 8.66 7.31 0.11
N PHE A 169 9.95 7.21 0.45
CA PHE A 169 10.57 6.00 0.99
C PHE A 169 9.88 5.51 2.27
N LEU A 170 9.52 6.41 3.18
CA LEU A 170 8.96 6.08 4.48
C LEU A 170 7.45 5.79 4.44
N VAL A 171 6.66 6.46 3.60
CA VAL A 171 5.20 6.32 3.57
C VAL A 171 4.77 5.01 2.93
N PHE A 172 5.40 4.60 1.85
CA PHE A 172 5.02 3.39 1.12
C PHE A 172 5.43 2.10 1.83
N GLY A 173 6.44 2.14 2.72
CA GLY A 173 6.83 1.02 3.55
C GLY A 173 5.72 0.53 4.48
N PRO A 174 5.25 1.34 5.43
CA PRO A 174 4.13 0.97 6.29
C PRO A 174 2.85 0.62 5.52
N GLN A 175 2.58 1.28 4.39
CA GLN A 175 1.44 0.97 3.55
C GLN A 175 1.51 -0.47 3.02
N LEU A 176 2.67 -0.90 2.53
CA LEU A 176 2.91 -2.28 2.11
C LEU A 176 2.74 -3.24 3.30
N LEU A 177 3.39 -2.95 4.43
CA LEU A 177 3.39 -3.82 5.61
C LEU A 177 1.98 -4.00 6.21
N ILE A 178 1.15 -2.95 6.21
CA ILE A 178 -0.26 -3.04 6.61
C ILE A 178 -1.05 -3.94 5.64
N GLY A 179 -0.77 -3.86 4.34
CA GLY A 179 -1.36 -4.75 3.33
C GLY A 179 -1.03 -6.20 3.59
N VAL A 180 0.26 -6.49 3.71
CA VAL A 180 0.75 -7.86 3.96
C VAL A 180 0.32 -8.38 5.34
N ALA A 181 0.22 -7.52 6.36
CA ALA A 181 -0.29 -7.92 7.66
C ALA A 181 -1.77 -8.37 7.58
N ALA A 182 -2.60 -7.68 6.80
CA ALA A 182 -4.01 -8.04 6.66
C ALA A 182 -4.22 -9.47 6.12
N VAL A 183 -3.33 -9.92 5.23
CA VAL A 183 -3.37 -11.28 4.67
C VAL A 183 -3.25 -12.36 5.75
N GLY A 184 -2.47 -12.11 6.81
CA GLY A 184 -2.28 -13.07 7.92
C GLY A 184 -3.45 -13.18 8.90
N PHE A 185 -4.53 -12.41 8.72
CA PHE A 185 -5.69 -12.39 9.61
C PHE A 185 -7.01 -12.80 8.94
N VAL A 186 -6.93 -13.25 7.70
CA VAL A 186 -8.10 -13.67 6.93
C VAL A 186 -7.77 -14.89 6.08
N PRO A 187 -8.73 -15.79 5.82
CA PRO A 187 -8.53 -16.92 4.91
C PRO A 187 -8.24 -16.41 3.48
N LYS A 188 -7.55 -17.22 2.68
CA LYS A 188 -7.14 -16.89 1.31
C LYS A 188 -8.31 -16.36 0.46
N LYS A 189 -9.50 -16.95 0.62
CA LYS A 189 -10.73 -16.52 -0.08
C LYS A 189 -11.23 -15.12 0.30
N ALA A 190 -10.80 -14.56 1.44
CA ALA A 190 -11.20 -13.24 1.95
C ALA A 190 -10.16 -12.14 1.70
N ILE A 191 -8.94 -12.46 1.27
CA ILE A 191 -7.83 -11.50 1.11
C ILE A 191 -8.23 -10.31 0.23
N GLY A 192 -8.77 -10.58 -0.95
CA GLY A 192 -9.18 -9.50 -1.87
C GLY A 192 -10.29 -8.61 -1.30
N ALA A 193 -11.20 -9.19 -0.52
CA ALA A 193 -12.27 -8.43 0.14
C ALA A 193 -11.74 -7.58 1.30
N ALA A 194 -10.80 -8.08 2.08
CA ALA A 194 -10.14 -7.33 3.16
C ALA A 194 -9.33 -6.15 2.59
N ASP A 195 -8.58 -6.36 1.53
CA ASP A 195 -7.85 -5.30 0.83
C ASP A 195 -8.80 -4.29 0.18
N GLY A 196 -9.89 -4.74 -0.40
CA GLY A 196 -10.92 -3.89 -1.00
C GLY A 196 -11.54 -2.94 0.02
N ILE A 197 -11.95 -3.42 1.19
CA ILE A 197 -12.48 -2.59 2.29
C ILE A 197 -11.41 -1.60 2.76
N LYS A 198 -10.21 -2.06 3.06
CA LYS A 198 -9.10 -1.22 3.51
C LYS A 198 -8.82 -0.09 2.51
N GLY A 199 -8.76 -0.42 1.21
CA GLY A 199 -8.58 0.56 0.15
C GLY A 199 -9.75 1.54 0.04
N THR A 200 -10.99 1.05 0.08
CA THR A 200 -12.19 1.89 0.01
C THR A 200 -12.22 2.95 1.10
N PHE A 201 -12.00 2.57 2.35
CA PHE A 201 -11.97 3.54 3.46
C PHE A 201 -10.78 4.49 3.37
N ALA A 202 -9.62 4.01 2.94
CA ALA A 202 -8.44 4.86 2.77
C ALA A 202 -8.66 5.94 1.70
N TYR A 203 -9.26 5.60 0.56
CA TYR A 203 -9.56 6.58 -0.49
C TYR A 203 -10.74 7.48 -0.11
N LEU A 204 -11.86 6.94 0.37
CA LEU A 204 -13.03 7.77 0.69
C LEU A 204 -12.74 8.78 1.81
N ILE A 205 -12.06 8.34 2.86
CA ILE A 205 -11.79 9.20 4.02
C ILE A 205 -10.46 9.93 3.82
N GLY A 206 -9.40 9.22 3.46
CA GLY A 206 -8.05 9.78 3.33
C GLY A 206 -7.95 10.86 2.26
N ASP A 207 -8.52 10.64 1.07
CA ASP A 207 -8.54 11.64 -0.01
C ASP A 207 -9.42 12.85 0.36
N SER A 208 -10.55 12.61 1.02
CA SER A 208 -11.43 13.71 1.45
C SER A 208 -10.76 14.61 2.48
N PHE A 209 -10.06 14.04 3.47
CA PHE A 209 -9.31 14.82 4.46
C PHE A 209 -8.06 15.50 3.90
N ALA A 210 -7.40 14.91 2.93
CA ALA A 210 -6.23 15.51 2.29
C ALA A 210 -6.55 16.75 1.45
N LYS A 211 -7.82 16.92 1.07
CA LYS A 211 -8.31 18.06 0.27
C LYS A 211 -8.90 19.20 1.09
N LEU A 212 -9.10 19.02 2.39
CA LEU A 212 -9.56 20.05 3.33
C LEU A 212 -8.39 20.94 3.77
#